data_e70cb421a94b184e7de2cfad3a8b0f66
#
_entry.id   e70cb421a94b184e7de2cfad3a8b0f66
#
_cell.length_a   1.000
_cell.length_b   1.000
_cell.length_c   1.000
_cell.angle_alpha   90.00
_cell.angle_beta   90.00
_cell.angle_gamma   90.00
#
_symmetry.space_group_name_H-M   'P 1'
#
loop_
_entity.id
_entity.type
_entity.pdbx_description
1 polymer ?
#
loop_
_entity_poly.entity_id
_entity_poly.type
_entity_poly.pdbx_seq_one_letter_code
_entity_poly.pdbx_strand_id
1 'polypeptide(L)'
;KIDDAFKNPNFDFFDLVYSRYIERMSESEKIFNKVLSTPFDFSKNEVCECDFEVLEYVQTNDELYDRWRKLLKIYVIENYHNEIEDDKRKLEKDSLFQIRNLEVIEKETRESLSETMTQNYRFVSEEMQRTDWLSVYINSFVSQYDPNTSYLNPESKDRFDVDMSGNYAGIGARLQKKIDKVEITEVISGGPAWRDNILEKGDAILKVRQDDEQEPVSILTMRLSEAVKLIKGKKGTKVHLTVKKDDGSISEVTVKRDIVQLQETYIKSSIVEKD
;
A
#
# COMPACT_ATOMS: atom_id res chain seq x y z
N LYS A 1 10.21 -32.18 -6.55
CA LYS A 1 8.85 -32.38 -5.96
C LYS A 1 8.77 -31.50 -4.72
N ILE A 2 7.55 -31.03 -4.35
CA ILE A 2 7.37 -30.12 -3.20
C ILE A 2 7.90 -30.78 -1.90
N ASP A 3 7.62 -32.05 -1.68
CA ASP A 3 8.12 -32.83 -0.51
C ASP A 3 9.65 -32.85 -0.39
N ASP A 4 10.35 -32.84 -1.51
CA ASP A 4 11.82 -32.85 -1.54
C ASP A 4 12.37 -31.46 -1.17
N ALA A 5 11.67 -30.38 -1.51
CA ALA A 5 12.05 -29.02 -1.16
C ALA A 5 11.92 -28.74 0.36
N PHE A 6 10.98 -29.39 1.06
CA PHE A 6 10.90 -29.30 2.52
C PHE A 6 11.98 -30.08 3.25
N LYS A 7 12.47 -31.19 2.66
CA LYS A 7 13.56 -32.00 3.24
C LYS A 7 14.93 -31.42 2.97
N ASN A 8 15.11 -30.81 1.80
CA ASN A 8 16.32 -30.09 1.41
C ASN A 8 15.90 -28.67 0.99
N PRO A 9 15.93 -27.69 1.94
CA PRO A 9 15.40 -26.37 1.69
C PRO A 9 16.02 -25.73 0.44
N ASN A 10 15.28 -25.71 -0.64
CA ASN A 10 15.57 -24.92 -1.84
C ASN A 10 14.32 -24.14 -2.24
N PHE A 11 14.51 -23.08 -2.95
CA PHE A 11 13.42 -22.20 -3.39
C PHE A 11 13.14 -22.33 -4.90
N ASP A 12 13.66 -23.34 -5.56
CA ASP A 12 13.57 -23.49 -7.02
C ASP A 12 12.12 -23.46 -7.51
N PHE A 13 11.22 -24.16 -6.80
CA PHE A 13 9.81 -24.16 -7.15
C PHE A 13 9.14 -22.80 -6.87
N PHE A 14 9.46 -22.18 -5.76
CA PHE A 14 8.98 -20.82 -5.47
C PHE A 14 9.49 -19.83 -6.52
N ASP A 15 10.77 -19.88 -6.89
CA ASP A 15 11.35 -18.98 -7.88
C ASP A 15 10.75 -19.19 -9.27
N LEU A 16 10.41 -20.42 -9.62
CA LEU A 16 9.66 -20.72 -10.85
C LEU A 16 8.26 -20.09 -10.81
N VAL A 17 7.52 -20.28 -9.73
CA VAL A 17 6.16 -19.71 -9.55
C VAL A 17 6.22 -18.19 -9.57
N TYR A 18 7.15 -17.61 -8.80
CA TYR A 18 7.34 -16.16 -8.72
C TYR A 18 7.67 -15.54 -10.10
N SER A 19 8.64 -16.11 -10.83
CA SER A 19 9.00 -15.59 -12.15
C SER A 19 7.83 -15.66 -13.14
N ARG A 20 7.07 -16.77 -13.12
CA ARG A 20 5.87 -16.92 -13.95
C ARG A 20 4.77 -15.93 -13.58
N TYR A 21 4.59 -15.68 -12.30
CA TYR A 21 3.61 -14.69 -11.84
C TYR A 21 3.97 -13.29 -12.32
N ILE A 22 5.22 -12.86 -12.16
CA ILE A 22 5.69 -11.54 -12.63
C ILE A 22 5.55 -11.40 -14.16
N GLU A 23 5.87 -12.45 -14.90
CA GLU A 23 5.66 -12.48 -16.37
C GLU A 23 4.17 -12.26 -16.71
N ARG A 24 3.25 -12.99 -16.05
CA ARG A 24 1.81 -12.85 -16.27
C ARG A 24 1.26 -11.49 -15.83
N MET A 25 1.80 -10.92 -14.77
CA MET A 25 1.45 -9.56 -14.35
C MET A 25 1.81 -8.53 -15.42
N SER A 26 3.00 -8.65 -16.04
CA SER A 26 3.40 -7.77 -17.14
C SER A 26 2.52 -7.92 -18.40
N GLU A 27 2.05 -9.15 -18.68
CA GLU A 27 1.08 -9.38 -19.76
C GLU A 27 -0.28 -8.73 -19.43
N SER A 28 -0.75 -8.86 -18.18
CA SER A 28 -2.02 -8.28 -17.75
C SER A 28 -2.05 -6.77 -17.88
N GLU A 29 -0.94 -6.09 -17.61
CA GLU A 29 -0.81 -4.64 -17.81
C GLU A 29 -1.10 -4.23 -19.26
N LYS A 30 -0.52 -4.94 -20.21
CA LYS A 30 -0.76 -4.68 -21.65
C LYS A 30 -2.21 -4.90 -22.04
N ILE A 31 -2.85 -5.92 -21.44
CA ILE A 31 -4.24 -6.26 -21.75
C ILE A 31 -5.18 -5.19 -21.20
N PHE A 32 -5.08 -4.85 -19.90
CA PHE A 32 -6.01 -3.87 -19.32
C PHE A 32 -5.83 -2.48 -19.94
N ASN A 33 -4.62 -2.04 -20.23
CA ASN A 33 -4.36 -0.79 -20.94
C ASN A 33 -5.01 -0.79 -22.34
N LYS A 34 -4.90 -1.89 -23.09
CA LYS A 34 -5.54 -2.03 -24.40
C LYS A 34 -7.06 -2.02 -24.29
N VAL A 35 -7.62 -2.73 -23.33
CA VAL A 35 -9.09 -2.78 -23.11
C VAL A 35 -9.62 -1.41 -22.71
N LEU A 36 -8.99 -0.75 -21.74
CA LEU A 36 -9.46 0.55 -21.21
C LEU A 36 -9.14 1.74 -22.13
N SER A 37 -8.39 1.53 -23.23
CA SER A 37 -8.15 2.57 -24.23
C SER A 37 -9.36 2.87 -25.12
N THR A 38 -10.35 1.97 -25.16
CA THR A 38 -11.54 2.10 -26.02
C THR A 38 -12.83 2.13 -25.20
N PRO A 39 -13.84 2.93 -25.59
CA PRO A 39 -15.14 2.94 -24.94
C PRO A 39 -15.81 1.57 -24.97
N PHE A 40 -16.58 1.26 -23.90
CA PHE A 40 -17.38 0.05 -23.85
C PHE A 40 -18.73 0.20 -24.53
N ASP A 41 -19.13 -0.80 -25.27
CA ASP A 41 -20.48 -0.93 -25.82
C ASP A 41 -21.40 -1.59 -24.78
N PHE A 42 -22.20 -0.78 -24.08
CA PHE A 42 -23.15 -1.26 -23.07
C PHE A 42 -24.42 -1.85 -23.65
N SER A 43 -24.66 -1.70 -24.96
CA SER A 43 -25.84 -2.28 -25.63
C SER A 43 -25.72 -3.81 -25.82
N LYS A 44 -24.50 -4.32 -25.80
CA LYS A 44 -24.24 -5.76 -25.93
C LYS A 44 -24.61 -6.50 -24.65
N ASN A 45 -25.54 -7.44 -24.77
CA ASN A 45 -25.87 -8.37 -23.71
C ASN A 45 -24.82 -9.49 -23.69
N GLU A 46 -23.96 -9.49 -22.66
CA GLU A 46 -22.84 -10.41 -22.51
C GLU A 46 -22.88 -11.04 -21.10
N VAL A 47 -22.42 -12.27 -21.00
CA VAL A 47 -22.27 -12.96 -19.71
C VAL A 47 -20.81 -12.98 -19.34
N CYS A 48 -20.52 -12.65 -18.08
CA CYS A 48 -19.21 -12.78 -17.47
C CYS A 48 -19.32 -13.68 -16.24
N GLU A 49 -18.53 -14.75 -16.21
CA GLU A 49 -18.38 -15.53 -15.00
C GLU A 49 -17.39 -14.82 -14.06
N CYS A 50 -17.85 -14.52 -12.86
CA CYS A 50 -17.07 -13.82 -11.83
C CYS A 50 -16.61 -14.74 -10.70
N ASP A 51 -17.06 -15.99 -10.69
CA ASP A 51 -16.57 -16.97 -9.74
C ASP A 51 -15.26 -17.59 -10.23
N PHE A 52 -14.16 -17.13 -9.64
CA PHE A 52 -12.81 -17.61 -10.01
C PHE A 52 -12.54 -19.06 -9.64
N GLU A 53 -13.35 -19.67 -8.78
CA GLU A 53 -13.19 -21.09 -8.38
C GLU A 53 -13.69 -22.03 -9.48
N VAL A 54 -14.69 -21.62 -10.26
CA VAL A 54 -15.25 -22.41 -11.36
C VAL A 54 -14.67 -22.06 -12.73
N LEU A 55 -13.89 -20.97 -12.82
CA LEU A 55 -13.30 -20.54 -14.08
C LEU A 55 -12.21 -21.50 -14.56
N GLU A 56 -12.38 -22.05 -15.76
CA GLU A 56 -11.34 -22.82 -16.42
C GLU A 56 -10.19 -21.90 -16.90
N TYR A 57 -8.98 -22.49 -16.99
CA TYR A 57 -7.83 -21.78 -17.53
C TYR A 57 -8.03 -21.49 -19.02
N VAL A 58 -7.80 -20.24 -19.42
CA VAL A 58 -7.82 -19.85 -20.84
C VAL A 58 -6.73 -20.57 -21.62
N GLN A 59 -7.04 -20.91 -22.87
CA GLN A 59 -6.11 -21.62 -23.74
C GLN A 59 -5.41 -20.66 -24.72
N THR A 60 -6.01 -19.50 -24.99
CA THR A 60 -5.52 -18.54 -25.98
C THR A 60 -5.46 -17.12 -25.42
N ASN A 61 -4.64 -16.28 -26.02
CA ASN A 61 -4.56 -14.85 -25.68
C ASN A 61 -5.86 -14.10 -26.00
N ASP A 62 -6.60 -14.52 -27.02
CA ASP A 62 -7.87 -13.89 -27.38
C ASP A 62 -8.95 -14.18 -26.33
N GLU A 63 -8.99 -15.41 -25.81
CA GLU A 63 -9.86 -15.77 -24.67
C GLU A 63 -9.48 -14.97 -23.41
N LEU A 64 -8.18 -14.82 -23.14
CA LEU A 64 -7.71 -14.03 -22.02
C LEU A 64 -8.11 -12.57 -22.17
N TYR A 65 -7.94 -12.00 -23.35
CA TYR A 65 -8.33 -10.64 -23.66
C TYR A 65 -9.86 -10.44 -23.48
N ASP A 66 -10.69 -11.36 -24.01
CA ASP A 66 -12.15 -11.26 -23.89
C ASP A 66 -12.61 -11.39 -22.43
N ARG A 67 -11.98 -12.26 -21.65
CA ARG A 67 -12.23 -12.40 -20.21
C ARG A 67 -11.93 -11.10 -19.46
N TRP A 68 -10.77 -10.51 -19.69
CA TRP A 68 -10.40 -9.20 -19.12
C TRP A 68 -11.38 -8.10 -19.57
N ARG A 69 -11.72 -8.07 -20.84
CA ARG A 69 -12.66 -7.09 -21.39
C ARG A 69 -14.02 -7.14 -20.70
N LYS A 70 -14.57 -8.34 -20.51
CA LYS A 70 -15.85 -8.53 -19.83
C LYS A 70 -15.78 -8.14 -18.37
N LEU A 71 -14.74 -8.54 -17.66
CA LEU A 71 -14.55 -8.20 -16.26
C LEU A 71 -14.42 -6.69 -16.06
N LEU A 72 -13.57 -6.03 -16.83
CA LEU A 72 -13.39 -4.58 -16.74
C LEU A 72 -14.66 -3.82 -17.14
N LYS A 73 -15.43 -4.33 -18.11
CA LYS A 73 -16.75 -3.78 -18.48
C LYS A 73 -17.69 -3.78 -17.28
N ILE A 74 -17.73 -4.83 -16.46
CA ILE A 74 -18.59 -4.88 -15.26
C ILE A 74 -18.18 -3.79 -14.28
N TYR A 75 -16.89 -3.64 -13.97
CA TYR A 75 -16.43 -2.58 -13.07
C TYR A 75 -16.74 -1.18 -13.59
N VAL A 76 -16.62 -0.97 -14.91
CA VAL A 76 -17.01 0.33 -15.51
C VAL A 76 -18.50 0.55 -15.43
N ILE A 77 -19.35 -0.47 -15.71
CA ILE A 77 -20.80 -0.35 -15.60
C ILE A 77 -21.25 -0.01 -14.17
N GLU A 78 -20.66 -0.66 -13.17
CA GLU A 78 -20.99 -0.41 -11.76
C GLU A 78 -20.67 1.04 -11.37
N ASN A 79 -19.46 1.50 -11.66
CA ASN A 79 -19.06 2.88 -11.37
C ASN A 79 -19.86 3.89 -12.20
N TYR A 80 -20.13 3.60 -13.46
CA TYR A 80 -20.96 4.41 -14.34
C TYR A 80 -22.37 4.59 -13.78
N HIS A 81 -22.98 3.52 -13.28
CA HIS A 81 -24.29 3.60 -12.63
C HIS A 81 -24.25 4.48 -11.37
N ASN A 82 -23.24 4.29 -10.52
CA ASN A 82 -23.07 5.07 -9.30
C ASN A 82 -22.90 6.57 -9.59
N GLU A 83 -22.14 6.94 -10.62
CA GLU A 83 -21.95 8.33 -11.02
C GLU A 83 -23.25 8.97 -11.55
N ILE A 84 -24.07 8.21 -12.30
CA ILE A 84 -25.40 8.69 -12.75
C ILE A 84 -26.30 8.94 -11.54
N GLU A 85 -26.34 8.03 -10.58
CA GLU A 85 -27.17 8.20 -9.38
C GLU A 85 -26.67 9.35 -8.50
N ASP A 86 -25.36 9.59 -8.47
CA ASP A 86 -24.79 10.76 -7.80
C ASP A 86 -25.17 12.07 -8.47
N ASP A 87 -25.14 12.14 -9.79
CA ASP A 87 -25.56 13.32 -10.53
C ASP A 87 -27.07 13.61 -10.34
N LYS A 88 -27.92 12.58 -10.30
CA LYS A 88 -29.33 12.72 -9.96
C LYS A 88 -29.55 13.30 -8.56
N ARG A 89 -28.81 12.75 -7.57
CA ARG A 89 -28.87 13.25 -6.18
C ARG A 89 -28.38 14.70 -6.04
N LYS A 90 -27.40 15.11 -6.83
CA LYS A 90 -26.93 16.50 -6.88
C LYS A 90 -28.00 17.42 -7.47
N LEU A 91 -28.65 16.99 -8.55
CA LEU A 91 -29.76 17.73 -9.16
C LEU A 91 -30.96 17.92 -8.20
N GLU A 92 -31.28 16.91 -7.38
CA GLU A 92 -32.33 17.01 -6.36
C GLU A 92 -32.02 18.08 -5.29
N LYS A 93 -30.73 18.27 -4.98
CA LYS A 93 -30.27 19.24 -3.97
C LYS A 93 -30.02 20.64 -4.54
N ASP A 94 -29.62 20.73 -5.77
CA ASP A 94 -29.32 21.97 -6.49
C ASP A 94 -29.95 21.93 -7.90
N SER A 95 -31.04 22.67 -8.08
CA SER A 95 -31.76 22.74 -9.34
C SER A 95 -30.98 23.41 -10.48
N LEU A 96 -29.85 24.03 -10.21
CA LEU A 96 -28.93 24.58 -11.21
C LEU A 96 -27.90 23.58 -11.69
N PHE A 97 -27.75 22.45 -10.99
CA PHE A 97 -26.85 21.38 -11.41
C PHE A 97 -27.29 20.78 -12.74
N GLN A 98 -26.33 20.55 -13.63
CA GLN A 98 -26.58 19.90 -14.91
C GLN A 98 -26.01 18.49 -14.89
N ILE A 99 -26.85 17.49 -15.17
CA ILE A 99 -26.41 16.10 -15.33
C ILE A 99 -25.39 16.03 -16.47
N ARG A 100 -24.26 15.37 -16.22
CA ARG A 100 -23.22 15.17 -17.23
C ARG A 100 -23.71 14.29 -18.38
N ASN A 101 -23.13 14.47 -19.57
CA ASN A 101 -23.39 13.58 -20.70
C ASN A 101 -22.93 12.14 -20.35
N LEU A 102 -23.72 11.15 -20.73
CA LEU A 102 -23.43 9.72 -20.48
C LEU A 102 -22.10 9.26 -21.08
N GLU A 103 -21.68 9.79 -22.22
CA GLU A 103 -20.38 9.52 -22.82
C GLU A 103 -19.22 10.09 -21.99
N VAL A 104 -19.43 11.23 -21.34
CA VAL A 104 -18.44 11.84 -20.43
C VAL A 104 -18.29 10.97 -19.18
N ILE A 105 -19.42 10.53 -18.59
CA ILE A 105 -19.40 9.67 -17.41
C ILE A 105 -18.70 8.33 -17.73
N GLU A 106 -18.98 7.71 -18.89
CA GLU A 106 -18.31 6.49 -19.34
C GLU A 106 -16.80 6.70 -19.43
N LYS A 107 -16.37 7.79 -20.06
CA LYS A 107 -14.97 8.11 -20.22
C LYS A 107 -14.27 8.32 -18.86
N GLU A 108 -14.86 9.12 -17.98
CA GLU A 108 -14.32 9.41 -16.65
C GLU A 108 -14.20 8.14 -15.79
N THR A 109 -15.23 7.29 -15.79
CA THR A 109 -15.21 6.03 -15.03
C THR A 109 -14.18 5.05 -15.57
N ARG A 110 -14.02 4.96 -16.88
CA ARG A 110 -13.03 4.13 -17.54
C ARG A 110 -11.59 4.62 -17.28
N GLU A 111 -11.36 5.93 -17.32
CA GLU A 111 -10.07 6.56 -16.98
C GLU A 111 -9.73 6.34 -15.51
N SER A 112 -10.67 6.53 -14.59
CA SER A 112 -10.51 6.26 -13.16
C SER A 112 -10.16 4.79 -12.88
N LEU A 113 -10.84 3.85 -13.56
CA LEU A 113 -10.49 2.44 -13.46
C LEU A 113 -9.08 2.16 -13.98
N SER A 114 -8.68 2.80 -15.09
CA SER A 114 -7.32 2.66 -15.65
C SER A 114 -6.24 3.13 -14.67
N GLU A 115 -6.46 4.26 -14.00
CA GLU A 115 -5.57 4.75 -12.94
C GLU A 115 -5.48 3.78 -11.77
N THR A 116 -6.62 3.26 -11.31
CA THR A 116 -6.69 2.27 -10.23
C THR A 116 -5.94 0.99 -10.60
N MET A 117 -6.16 0.45 -11.80
CA MET A 117 -5.45 -0.74 -12.29
C MET A 117 -3.94 -0.50 -12.40
N THR A 118 -3.55 0.69 -12.87
CA THR A 118 -2.12 1.07 -12.97
C THR A 118 -1.47 1.18 -11.58
N GLN A 119 -2.17 1.77 -10.60
CA GLN A 119 -1.69 1.86 -9.22
C GLN A 119 -1.54 0.47 -8.58
N ASN A 120 -2.53 -0.41 -8.76
CA ASN A 120 -2.48 -1.79 -8.28
C ASN A 120 -1.32 -2.57 -8.93
N TYR A 121 -1.13 -2.40 -10.24
CA TYR A 121 -0.02 -3.03 -10.94
C TYR A 121 1.34 -2.58 -10.39
N ARG A 122 1.53 -1.26 -10.21
CA ARG A 122 2.77 -0.71 -9.63
C ARG A 122 3.01 -1.23 -8.21
N PHE A 123 1.98 -1.26 -7.38
CA PHE A 123 2.10 -1.82 -6.04
C PHE A 123 2.63 -3.27 -6.07
N VAL A 124 2.02 -4.12 -6.91
CA VAL A 124 2.40 -5.53 -7.00
C VAL A 124 3.77 -5.74 -7.64
N SER A 125 4.09 -4.97 -8.71
CA SER A 125 5.32 -5.15 -9.49
C SER A 125 6.55 -4.45 -8.90
N GLU A 126 6.35 -3.31 -8.22
CA GLU A 126 7.44 -2.44 -7.77
C GLU A 126 7.58 -2.42 -6.24
N GLU A 127 6.46 -2.50 -5.48
CA GLU A 127 6.49 -2.37 -4.04
C GLU A 127 6.56 -3.71 -3.30
N MET A 128 5.91 -4.77 -3.82
CA MET A 128 6.04 -6.10 -3.21
C MET A 128 7.42 -6.71 -3.50
N GLN A 129 8.12 -7.04 -2.41
CA GLN A 129 9.43 -7.68 -2.51
C GLN A 129 9.29 -9.20 -2.68
N ARG A 130 10.38 -9.86 -3.14
CA ARG A 130 10.45 -11.33 -3.19
C ARG A 130 10.12 -11.98 -1.84
N THR A 131 10.49 -11.34 -0.72
CA THR A 131 10.17 -11.80 0.65
C THR A 131 8.70 -11.75 0.98
N ASP A 132 7.96 -10.78 0.44
CA ASP A 132 6.51 -10.69 0.61
C ASP A 132 5.81 -11.80 -0.17
N TRP A 133 6.24 -12.04 -1.40
CA TRP A 133 5.78 -13.17 -2.21
C TRP A 133 6.09 -14.52 -1.59
N LEU A 134 7.27 -14.66 -0.96
CA LEU A 134 7.60 -15.87 -0.20
C LEU A 134 6.64 -16.06 0.96
N SER A 135 6.25 -14.99 1.64
CA SER A 135 5.25 -15.06 2.72
C SER A 135 3.89 -15.52 2.19
N VAL A 136 3.43 -14.98 1.06
CA VAL A 136 2.20 -15.43 0.39
C VAL A 136 2.29 -16.91 0.03
N TYR A 137 3.41 -17.32 -0.57
CA TYR A 137 3.65 -18.72 -0.95
C TYR A 137 3.62 -19.66 0.25
N ILE A 138 4.35 -19.36 1.33
CA ILE A 138 4.35 -20.19 2.55
C ILE A 138 2.94 -20.24 3.16
N ASN A 139 2.27 -19.10 3.25
CA ASN A 139 0.95 -19.03 3.85
C ASN A 139 -0.13 -19.77 3.03
N SER A 140 0.04 -19.93 1.73
CA SER A 140 -0.86 -20.75 0.91
C SER A 140 -0.86 -22.23 1.32
N PHE A 141 0.23 -22.72 1.89
CA PHE A 141 0.30 -24.07 2.46
C PHE A 141 -0.16 -24.11 3.91
N VAL A 142 0.33 -23.18 4.73
CA VAL A 142 0.05 -23.15 6.18
C VAL A 142 -1.46 -23.05 6.43
N SER A 143 -2.18 -22.21 5.69
CA SER A 143 -3.62 -22.04 5.81
C SER A 143 -4.45 -23.29 5.48
N GLN A 144 -3.88 -24.26 4.74
CA GLN A 144 -4.55 -25.53 4.47
C GLN A 144 -4.53 -26.48 5.68
N TYR A 145 -3.59 -26.30 6.61
CA TYR A 145 -3.47 -27.13 7.80
C TYR A 145 -4.14 -26.50 9.01
N ASP A 146 -3.98 -25.18 9.18
CA ASP A 146 -4.59 -24.43 10.28
C ASP A 146 -4.89 -22.99 9.85
N PRO A 147 -6.16 -22.57 9.77
CA PRO A 147 -6.56 -21.24 9.36
C PRO A 147 -6.12 -20.13 10.34
N ASN A 148 -5.74 -20.50 11.58
CA ASN A 148 -5.29 -19.53 12.59
C ASN A 148 -3.76 -19.40 12.66
N THR A 149 -3.05 -20.21 11.89
CA THR A 149 -1.57 -20.14 11.82
C THR A 149 -1.14 -19.38 10.58
N SER A 150 -0.18 -18.46 10.74
CA SER A 150 0.43 -17.73 9.63
C SER A 150 1.93 -17.54 9.81
N TYR A 151 2.64 -17.60 8.70
CA TYR A 151 4.03 -17.19 8.63
C TYR A 151 4.11 -15.66 8.48
N LEU A 152 4.86 -15.04 9.34
CA LEU A 152 5.20 -13.61 9.26
C LEU A 152 6.66 -13.47 8.81
N ASN A 153 6.91 -12.73 7.74
CA ASN A 153 8.27 -12.32 7.41
C ASN A 153 8.80 -11.39 8.52
N PRO A 154 10.12 -11.15 8.60
CA PRO A 154 10.71 -10.34 9.66
C PRO A 154 10.05 -8.98 9.83
N GLU A 155 9.72 -8.30 8.74
CA GLU A 155 9.08 -6.98 8.80
C GLU A 155 7.63 -7.05 9.33
N SER A 156 6.88 -8.05 8.90
CA SER A 156 5.51 -8.28 9.40
C SER A 156 5.51 -8.70 10.87
N LYS A 157 6.52 -9.49 11.27
CA LYS A 157 6.72 -9.85 12.67
C LYS A 157 7.04 -8.63 13.53
N ASP A 158 7.95 -7.76 13.10
CA ASP A 158 8.26 -6.53 13.81
C ASP A 158 7.02 -5.63 13.99
N ARG A 159 6.18 -5.53 12.97
CA ARG A 159 4.89 -4.81 13.06
C ARG A 159 3.95 -5.48 14.07
N PHE A 160 3.79 -6.79 13.97
CA PHE A 160 2.96 -7.55 14.91
C PHE A 160 3.44 -7.38 16.36
N ASP A 161 4.75 -7.46 16.62
CA ASP A 161 5.33 -7.27 17.95
C ASP A 161 5.03 -5.85 18.50
N VAL A 162 5.07 -4.83 17.63
CA VAL A 162 4.70 -3.44 17.99
C VAL A 162 3.21 -3.35 18.30
N ASP A 163 2.35 -3.94 17.48
CA ASP A 163 0.89 -3.91 17.67
C ASP A 163 0.49 -4.62 18.98
N MET A 164 1.13 -5.73 19.28
CA MET A 164 0.88 -6.49 20.51
C MET A 164 1.44 -5.83 21.77
N SER A 165 2.62 -5.21 21.67
CA SER A 165 3.27 -4.55 22.83
C SER A 165 2.79 -3.12 23.05
N GLY A 166 2.20 -2.49 22.04
CA GLY A 166 1.78 -1.10 22.05
C GLY A 166 2.93 -0.09 22.10
N ASN A 167 4.17 -0.54 21.87
CA ASN A 167 5.33 0.35 21.92
C ASN A 167 6.42 -0.07 20.93
N TYR A 168 7.26 0.88 20.55
CA TYR A 168 8.43 0.65 19.72
C TYR A 168 9.55 1.64 20.08
N ALA A 169 10.79 1.30 19.71
CA ALA A 169 11.90 2.23 19.87
C ALA A 169 12.14 3.03 18.57
N GLY A 170 12.11 4.35 18.69
CA GLY A 170 12.23 5.24 17.53
C GLY A 170 12.20 6.72 17.90
N ILE A 171 11.88 7.55 16.92
CA ILE A 171 11.84 9.02 17.08
C ILE A 171 10.48 9.56 17.55
N GLY A 172 9.41 8.78 17.45
CA GLY A 172 8.06 9.22 17.84
C GLY A 172 7.38 10.09 16.79
N ALA A 173 7.45 9.70 15.51
CA ALA A 173 6.75 10.35 14.41
C ALA A 173 6.09 9.32 13.49
N ARG A 174 4.91 9.66 12.95
CA ARG A 174 4.27 8.94 11.84
C ARG A 174 4.74 9.54 10.51
N LEU A 175 5.10 8.67 9.59
CA LEU A 175 5.67 9.06 8.31
C LEU A 175 4.79 8.60 7.16
N GLN A 176 4.73 9.39 6.10
CA GLN A 176 4.08 9.06 4.84
C GLN A 176 5.02 9.32 3.67
N LYS A 177 5.10 8.39 2.73
CA LYS A 177 5.80 8.59 1.47
C LYS A 177 4.92 9.38 0.53
N LYS A 178 5.46 10.49 0.01
CA LYS A 178 4.95 11.21 -1.15
C LYS A 178 5.91 11.00 -2.33
N ILE A 179 5.54 11.45 -3.52
CA ILE A 179 6.32 11.21 -4.75
C ILE A 179 7.79 11.64 -4.57
N ASP A 180 8.01 12.79 -3.94
CA ASP A 180 9.30 13.50 -3.84
C ASP A 180 9.86 13.60 -2.42
N LYS A 181 9.13 13.12 -1.39
CA LYS A 181 9.54 13.29 0.01
C LYS A 181 8.95 12.23 0.95
N VAL A 182 9.59 12.07 2.11
CA VAL A 182 9.03 11.36 3.25
C VAL A 182 8.59 12.40 4.27
N GLU A 183 7.29 12.60 4.41
CA GLU A 183 6.69 13.66 5.23
C GLU A 183 6.24 13.14 6.59
N ILE A 184 6.40 13.98 7.61
CA ILE A 184 5.87 13.73 8.96
C ILE A 184 4.39 14.13 8.96
N THR A 185 3.51 13.15 9.13
CA THR A 185 2.06 13.38 9.22
C THR A 185 1.61 13.67 10.64
N GLU A 186 2.36 13.16 11.63
CA GLU A 186 2.05 13.33 13.05
C GLU A 186 3.30 13.15 13.90
N VAL A 187 3.46 13.97 14.92
CA VAL A 187 4.46 13.77 16.00
C VAL A 187 3.73 13.22 17.21
N ILE A 188 4.15 12.03 17.67
CA ILE A 188 3.47 11.28 18.74
C ILE A 188 3.77 11.94 20.10
N SER A 189 2.71 12.36 20.78
CA SER A 189 2.80 13.01 22.08
C SER A 189 3.55 12.13 23.10
N GLY A 190 4.51 12.72 23.81
CA GLY A 190 5.38 12.02 24.77
C GLY A 190 6.53 11.26 24.13
N GLY A 191 6.61 11.17 22.80
CA GLY A 191 7.75 10.59 22.09
C GLY A 191 8.97 11.52 22.07
N PRO A 192 10.18 11.01 21.64
CA PRO A 192 11.41 11.80 21.64
C PRO A 192 11.31 13.11 20.86
N ALA A 193 10.85 13.05 19.62
CA ALA A 193 10.73 14.25 18.77
C ALA A 193 9.76 15.30 19.35
N TRP A 194 8.70 14.85 20.02
CA TRP A 194 7.74 15.73 20.67
C TRP A 194 8.34 16.38 21.92
N ARG A 195 9.04 15.62 22.77
CA ARG A 195 9.66 16.13 24.01
C ARG A 195 10.71 17.19 23.74
N ASP A 196 11.51 16.96 22.70
CA ASP A 196 12.62 17.85 22.34
C ASP A 196 12.17 18.99 21.40
N ASN A 197 10.91 18.98 20.94
CA ASN A 197 10.28 19.96 20.04
C ASN A 197 11.11 20.24 18.76
N ILE A 198 11.67 19.20 18.16
CA ILE A 198 12.61 19.32 17.05
C ILE A 198 12.00 18.97 15.69
N LEU A 199 10.86 18.27 15.69
CA LEU A 199 10.12 17.90 14.48
C LEU A 199 8.66 18.32 14.59
N GLU A 200 8.09 18.71 13.46
CA GLU A 200 6.71 19.13 13.35
C GLU A 200 5.98 18.38 12.23
N LYS A 201 4.64 18.39 12.29
CA LYS A 201 3.81 17.91 11.20
C LYS A 201 4.05 18.79 9.96
N GLY A 202 4.27 18.14 8.80
CA GLY A 202 4.58 18.82 7.54
C GLY A 202 6.08 18.79 7.19
N ASP A 203 6.95 18.61 8.19
CA ASP A 203 8.38 18.45 7.95
C ASP A 203 8.67 17.27 7.02
N ALA A 204 9.63 17.42 6.11
CA ALA A 204 10.05 16.37 5.20
C ALA A 204 11.46 15.87 5.53
N ILE A 205 11.61 14.57 5.79
CA ILE A 205 12.91 13.95 6.00
C ILE A 205 13.52 13.62 4.63
N LEU A 206 14.71 14.15 4.38
CA LEU A 206 15.43 13.98 3.12
C LEU A 206 16.54 12.93 3.23
N LYS A 207 17.28 12.93 4.36
CA LYS A 207 18.41 12.05 4.60
C LYS A 207 18.44 11.57 6.05
N VAL A 208 19.05 10.43 6.27
CA VAL A 208 19.24 9.79 7.58
C VAL A 208 20.70 9.39 7.74
N ARG A 209 21.28 9.65 8.90
CA ARG A 209 22.65 9.24 9.26
C ARG A 209 22.63 8.62 10.66
N GLN A 210 23.27 7.49 10.83
CA GLN A 210 23.48 6.90 12.15
C GLN A 210 24.61 7.62 12.88
N ASP A 211 24.68 7.48 14.21
CA ASP A 211 25.68 8.18 15.05
C ASP A 211 27.13 7.71 14.75
N ASP A 212 27.29 6.49 14.27
CA ASP A 212 28.55 5.86 13.89
C ASP A 212 28.92 5.99 12.40
N GLU A 213 28.03 6.58 11.59
CA GLU A 213 28.24 6.82 10.16
C GLU A 213 28.74 8.24 9.89
N GLN A 214 29.57 8.39 8.84
CA GLN A 214 30.10 9.71 8.44
C GLN A 214 29.18 10.43 7.46
N GLU A 215 28.56 9.69 6.53
CA GLU A 215 27.77 10.29 5.46
C GLU A 215 26.26 9.97 5.62
N PRO A 216 25.40 10.97 5.39
CA PRO A 216 23.96 10.77 5.45
C PRO A 216 23.43 10.06 4.19
N VAL A 217 22.60 9.08 4.37
CA VAL A 217 21.94 8.30 3.32
C VAL A 217 20.64 9.00 2.91
N SER A 218 20.45 9.21 1.61
CA SER A 218 19.19 9.76 1.08
C SER A 218 18.08 8.73 1.13
N ILE A 219 16.92 9.11 1.67
CA ILE A 219 15.75 8.23 1.76
C ILE A 219 14.68 8.57 0.71
N LEU A 220 14.93 9.53 -0.18
CA LEU A 220 13.94 10.03 -1.14
C LEU A 220 13.54 8.97 -2.18
N THR A 221 14.45 8.12 -2.58
CA THR A 221 14.21 7.03 -3.56
C THR A 221 13.89 5.69 -2.91
N MET A 222 14.01 5.59 -1.58
CA MET A 222 13.75 4.39 -0.84
C MET A 222 12.26 4.15 -0.65
N ARG A 223 11.87 2.91 -0.41
CA ARG A 223 10.55 2.57 0.10
C ARG A 223 10.38 3.10 1.51
N LEU A 224 9.13 3.41 1.88
CA LEU A 224 8.85 3.91 3.23
C LEU A 224 9.32 2.94 4.31
N SER A 225 9.14 1.63 4.12
CA SER A 225 9.58 0.60 5.06
C SER A 225 11.11 0.60 5.29
N GLU A 226 11.88 0.82 4.23
CA GLU A 226 13.35 0.92 4.31
C GLU A 226 13.77 2.20 5.03
N ALA A 227 13.17 3.33 4.68
CA ALA A 227 13.40 4.60 5.37
C ALA A 227 13.07 4.51 6.86
N VAL A 228 11.93 3.87 7.21
CA VAL A 228 11.51 3.64 8.60
C VAL A 228 12.51 2.75 9.35
N LYS A 229 13.07 1.72 8.71
CA LYS A 229 14.13 0.87 9.34
C LYS A 229 15.36 1.67 9.71
N LEU A 230 15.79 2.63 8.86
CA LEU A 230 16.92 3.52 9.16
C LEU A 230 16.59 4.52 10.29
N ILE A 231 15.37 5.00 10.36
CA ILE A 231 14.92 5.97 11.36
C ILE A 231 14.68 5.29 12.73
N LYS A 232 14.05 4.11 12.76
CA LYS A 232 13.92 3.27 13.95
C LYS A 232 15.28 2.75 14.40
N GLY A 233 15.38 2.25 15.61
CA GLY A 233 16.61 1.65 16.12
C GLY A 233 16.54 1.42 17.61
N LYS A 234 17.63 0.94 18.21
CA LYS A 234 17.68 0.61 19.64
C LYS A 234 17.48 1.86 20.49
N LYS A 235 16.74 1.70 21.60
CA LYS A 235 16.60 2.74 22.63
C LYS A 235 17.95 3.29 23.05
N GLY A 236 18.05 4.62 23.14
CA GLY A 236 19.24 5.33 23.57
C GLY A 236 20.24 5.66 22.47
N THR A 237 20.11 5.07 21.26
CA THR A 237 20.94 5.44 20.11
C THR A 237 20.48 6.75 19.50
N LYS A 238 21.36 7.46 18.81
CA LYS A 238 21.03 8.70 18.11
C LYS A 238 20.84 8.47 16.62
N VAL A 239 20.00 9.28 16.01
CA VAL A 239 19.85 9.40 14.57
C VAL A 239 19.88 10.86 14.20
N HIS A 240 20.60 11.17 13.12
CA HIS A 240 20.69 12.50 12.54
C HIS A 240 19.82 12.54 11.29
N LEU A 241 18.90 13.50 11.24
CA LEU A 241 17.94 13.65 10.16
C LEU A 241 18.18 14.97 9.44
N THR A 242 18.37 14.93 8.14
CA THR A 242 18.29 16.14 7.32
C THR A 242 16.83 16.39 7.01
N VAL A 243 16.29 17.46 7.53
CA VAL A 243 14.86 17.79 7.48
C VAL A 243 14.65 19.09 6.72
N LYS A 244 13.71 19.10 5.78
CA LYS A 244 13.18 20.30 5.16
C LYS A 244 11.92 20.70 5.90
N LYS A 245 11.93 21.89 6.49
CA LYS A 245 10.80 22.49 7.18
C LYS A 245 9.72 22.99 6.21
N ASP A 246 8.55 23.28 6.73
CA ASP A 246 7.42 23.78 5.94
C ASP A 246 7.71 25.16 5.31
N ASP A 247 8.57 25.96 5.94
CA ASP A 247 9.07 27.24 5.41
C ASP A 247 10.13 27.09 4.31
N GLY A 248 10.50 25.84 3.96
CA GLY A 248 11.49 25.49 2.95
C GLY A 248 12.93 25.45 3.45
N SER A 249 13.21 25.83 4.70
CA SER A 249 14.56 25.74 5.29
C SER A 249 14.98 24.27 5.48
N ILE A 250 16.28 24.01 5.33
CA ILE A 250 16.85 22.68 5.53
C ILE A 250 17.79 22.73 6.72
N SER A 251 17.61 21.83 7.66
CA SER A 251 18.45 21.72 8.85
C SER A 251 18.74 20.25 9.19
N GLU A 252 19.84 20.03 9.87
CA GLU A 252 20.14 18.72 10.47
C GLU A 252 19.66 18.72 11.93
N VAL A 253 18.85 17.76 12.29
CA VAL A 253 18.34 17.56 13.64
C VAL A 253 18.79 16.20 14.17
N THR A 254 19.12 16.13 15.45
CA THR A 254 19.53 14.89 16.12
C THR A 254 18.45 14.45 17.07
N VAL A 255 17.96 13.23 16.90
CA VAL A 255 16.97 12.63 17.80
C VAL A 255 17.60 11.46 18.53
N LYS A 256 17.49 11.45 19.86
CA LYS A 256 17.83 10.26 20.67
C LYS A 256 16.62 9.35 20.71
N ARG A 257 16.75 8.14 20.15
CA ARG A 257 15.67 7.16 20.10
C ARG A 257 15.28 6.71 21.52
N ASP A 258 13.98 6.61 21.75
CA ASP A 258 13.43 6.10 23.00
C ASP A 258 12.20 5.25 22.72
N ILE A 259 11.64 4.63 23.75
CA ILE A 259 10.37 3.92 23.65
C ILE A 259 9.25 4.94 23.39
N VAL A 260 8.51 4.69 22.32
CA VAL A 260 7.31 5.43 21.95
C VAL A 260 6.11 4.55 22.26
N GLN A 261 5.18 5.04 23.04
CA GLN A 261 3.95 4.36 23.40
C GLN A 261 2.83 4.79 22.43
N LEU A 262 2.17 3.82 21.80
CA LEU A 262 1.00 4.09 20.97
C LEU A 262 -0.21 4.24 21.87
N GLN A 263 -0.70 5.48 22.02
CA GLN A 263 -1.79 5.80 22.95
C GLN A 263 -3.10 5.07 22.64
N GLU A 264 -3.28 4.60 21.42
CA GLU A 264 -4.46 3.87 20.94
C GLU A 264 -4.59 2.47 21.55
N THR A 265 -3.48 1.92 22.08
CA THR A 265 -3.45 0.57 22.68
C THR A 265 -3.76 0.54 24.16
N TYR A 266 -3.94 1.69 24.81
CA TYR A 266 -4.17 1.76 26.25
C TYR A 266 -5.60 2.20 26.57
N ILE A 267 -6.21 1.54 27.56
CA ILE A 267 -7.47 1.98 28.15
C ILE A 267 -7.19 3.24 28.96
N LYS A 268 -7.85 4.34 28.62
CA LYS A 268 -7.79 5.61 29.34
C LYS A 268 -9.06 5.77 30.16
N SER A 269 -8.92 6.15 31.45
CA SER A 269 -10.03 6.61 32.28
C SER A 269 -9.79 8.06 32.68
N SER A 270 -10.84 8.86 32.67
CA SER A 270 -10.83 10.20 33.25
C SER A 270 -11.97 10.30 34.25
N ILE A 271 -11.67 10.94 35.41
CA ILE A 271 -12.70 11.30 36.36
C ILE A 271 -13.27 12.63 35.87
N VAL A 272 -14.56 12.65 35.55
CA VAL A 272 -15.29 13.88 35.22
C VAL A 272 -16.01 14.29 36.49
N GLU A 273 -15.52 15.32 37.18
CA GLU A 273 -16.29 15.97 38.24
C GLU A 273 -17.52 16.61 37.60
N LYS A 274 -18.67 16.30 38.18
CA LYS A 274 -19.94 16.90 37.82
C LYS A 274 -20.18 18.01 38.80
N ASP A 275 -20.13 19.29 38.37
CA ASP A 275 -20.56 20.45 39.12
C ASP A 275 -22.05 20.36 39.47
#